data_f4b26d3e6cbd8348d59b952beb3e2933
#
_entry.id   f4b26d3e6cbd8348d59b952beb3e2933
#
_cell.length_a   1.000
_cell.length_b   1.000
_cell.length_c   1.000
_cell.angle_alpha   90.00
_cell.angle_beta   90.00
_cell.angle_gamma   90.00
#
_symmetry.space_group_name_H-M   'P 1'
#
loop_
_entity.id
_entity.type
_entity.pdbx_description
1 polymer ?
#
loop_
_entity_poly.entity_id
_entity_poly.type
_entity_poly.pdbx_seq_one_letter_code
_entity_poly.pdbx_strand_id
1 'polypeptide(L)'
;MELEVMKKLIRKYEPGHTRFSLRAMQAERYYRNETDILVKVKSEGEKKKEDSDNPLRNADNRIPRNFHGLIVNQKAAYMFTAPPLFDIGNEHGNEVVTEMLGDEYRKNCMELCVNAANASVGWIHYWEDEDGTFQWAVVDSKQIIPIESHNLKKKLLGVLRMYDEID
;
A
#
# COMPACT_ATOMS: atom_id res chain seq x y z
N MET A 1 -5.70 -27.55 -6.18
CA MET A 1 -5.11 -27.07 -7.45
C MET A 1 -3.76 -27.76 -7.63
N GLU A 2 -3.44 -28.28 -8.82
CA GLU A 2 -2.18 -29.00 -9.04
C GLU A 2 -0.97 -28.06 -8.94
N LEU A 3 0.10 -28.50 -8.29
CA LEU A 3 1.33 -27.72 -8.06
C LEU A 3 1.91 -27.11 -9.35
N GLU A 4 1.89 -27.88 -10.44
CA GLU A 4 2.39 -27.40 -11.74
C GLU A 4 1.56 -26.27 -12.35
N VAL A 5 0.25 -26.25 -12.10
CA VAL A 5 -0.63 -25.14 -12.51
C VAL A 5 -0.30 -23.89 -11.74
N MET A 6 -0.06 -24.01 -10.41
CA MET A 6 0.35 -22.89 -9.56
C MET A 6 1.69 -22.30 -10.01
N LYS A 7 2.69 -23.13 -10.27
CA LYS A 7 4.00 -22.67 -10.78
C LYS A 7 3.88 -21.92 -12.10
N LYS A 8 3.04 -22.39 -13.01
CA LYS A 8 2.79 -21.68 -14.29
C LYS A 8 2.13 -20.33 -14.09
N LEU A 9 1.15 -20.24 -13.18
CA LEU A 9 0.49 -18.98 -12.86
C LEU A 9 1.48 -17.97 -12.25
N ILE A 10 2.27 -18.39 -11.27
CA ILE A 10 3.29 -17.54 -10.64
C ILE A 10 4.24 -17.00 -11.71
N ARG A 11 4.87 -17.85 -12.52
CA ARG A 11 5.81 -17.45 -13.58
C ARG A 11 5.19 -16.47 -14.58
N LYS A 12 3.89 -16.60 -14.87
CA LYS A 12 3.17 -15.71 -15.79
C LYS A 12 2.98 -14.31 -15.21
N TYR A 13 2.63 -14.20 -13.93
CA TYR A 13 2.26 -12.92 -13.31
C TYR A 13 3.41 -12.23 -12.59
N GLU A 14 4.45 -12.98 -12.16
CA GLU A 14 5.61 -12.48 -11.42
C GLU A 14 6.27 -11.23 -12.04
N PRO A 15 6.56 -11.14 -13.36
CA PRO A 15 7.23 -9.97 -13.90
C PRO A 15 6.40 -8.67 -13.82
N GLY A 16 5.08 -8.81 -13.91
CA GLY A 16 4.15 -7.70 -13.73
C GLY A 16 4.06 -7.26 -12.28
N HIS A 17 3.99 -8.24 -11.39
CA HIS A 17 3.93 -8.03 -9.96
C HIS A 17 5.22 -7.40 -9.42
N THR A 18 6.39 -7.86 -9.85
CA THR A 18 7.69 -7.27 -9.48
C THR A 18 7.74 -5.78 -9.83
N ARG A 19 7.33 -5.41 -11.05
CA ARG A 19 7.27 -3.99 -11.46
C ARG A 19 6.29 -3.17 -10.61
N PHE A 20 5.14 -3.74 -10.29
CA PHE A 20 4.17 -3.13 -9.39
C PHE A 20 4.76 -2.92 -7.99
N SER A 21 5.34 -3.96 -7.40
CA SER A 21 5.93 -3.92 -6.06
C SER A 21 7.06 -2.90 -5.94
N LEU A 22 7.94 -2.79 -6.94
CA LEU A 22 9.00 -1.77 -6.97
C LEU A 22 8.44 -0.35 -6.95
N ARG A 23 7.35 -0.08 -7.67
CA ARG A 23 6.69 1.23 -7.65
C ARG A 23 6.03 1.51 -6.30
N ALA A 24 5.35 0.53 -5.72
CA ALA A 24 4.73 0.64 -4.40
C ALA A 24 5.79 0.90 -3.32
N MET A 25 6.89 0.16 -3.33
CA MET A 25 8.03 0.36 -2.41
C MET A 25 8.64 1.76 -2.56
N GLN A 26 8.76 2.28 -3.78
CA GLN A 26 9.24 3.64 -4.00
C GLN A 26 8.28 4.66 -3.39
N ALA A 27 6.98 4.52 -3.60
CA ALA A 27 5.97 5.42 -3.02
C ALA A 27 5.98 5.37 -1.48
N GLU A 28 6.12 4.19 -0.89
CA GLU A 28 6.25 4.01 0.56
C GLU A 28 7.53 4.66 1.12
N ARG A 29 8.65 4.58 0.42
CA ARG A 29 9.88 5.30 0.80
C ARG A 29 9.62 6.80 0.86
N TYR A 30 8.98 7.37 -0.17
CA TYR A 30 8.59 8.78 -0.17
C TYR A 30 7.58 9.11 0.94
N TYR A 31 6.64 8.21 1.22
CA TYR A 31 5.70 8.35 2.33
C TYR A 31 6.42 8.44 3.69
N ARG A 32 7.52 7.68 3.87
CA ARG A 32 8.39 7.72 5.06
C ARG A 32 9.43 8.84 5.02
N ASN A 33 9.37 9.75 4.05
CA ASN A 33 10.36 10.82 3.84
C ASN A 33 11.76 10.35 3.43
N GLU A 34 11.88 9.14 2.93
CA GLU A 34 13.13 8.58 2.40
C GLU A 34 13.29 8.99 0.92
N THR A 35 13.49 10.27 0.68
CA THR A 35 13.50 10.85 -0.67
C THR A 35 14.86 10.73 -1.34
N ASP A 36 14.88 10.66 -2.68
CA ASP A 36 16.11 10.53 -3.49
C ASP A 36 16.98 11.79 -3.45
N ILE A 37 16.48 12.90 -2.92
CA ILE A 37 17.24 14.15 -2.80
C ILE A 37 18.50 13.97 -1.94
N LEU A 38 18.47 13.08 -0.96
CA LEU A 38 19.60 12.78 -0.08
C LEU A 38 20.59 11.79 -0.71
N VAL A 39 20.11 10.97 -1.66
CA VAL A 39 20.88 9.90 -2.30
C VAL A 39 21.55 10.36 -3.59
N LYS A 40 21.15 11.53 -4.13
CA LYS A 40 21.63 12.03 -5.40
C LYS A 40 23.15 12.24 -5.35
N VAL A 41 23.86 11.44 -6.14
CA VAL A 41 25.31 11.58 -6.32
C VAL A 41 25.59 12.95 -6.96
N LYS A 42 26.47 13.73 -6.33
CA LYS A 42 26.91 15.02 -6.87
C LYS A 42 27.56 14.83 -8.25
N SER A 43 27.24 15.70 -9.18
CA SER A 43 27.85 15.68 -10.50
C SER A 43 29.37 15.98 -10.38
N GLU A 44 30.17 15.60 -11.40
CA GLU A 44 31.60 15.89 -11.38
C GLU A 44 31.91 17.41 -11.28
N GLY A 45 31.01 18.25 -11.81
CA GLY A 45 31.13 19.70 -11.69
C GLY A 45 30.85 20.19 -10.27
N GLU A 46 29.98 19.50 -9.53
CA GLU A 46 29.73 19.79 -8.12
C GLU A 46 30.86 19.29 -7.22
N LYS A 47 31.48 18.15 -7.53
CA LYS A 47 32.68 17.65 -6.84
C LYS A 47 33.86 18.58 -6.98
N LYS A 48 34.10 19.15 -8.17
CA LYS A 48 35.16 20.14 -8.39
C LYS A 48 34.94 21.46 -7.65
N LYS A 49 33.71 21.80 -7.30
CA LYS A 49 33.39 22.98 -6.48
C LYS A 49 33.63 22.75 -4.99
N GLU A 50 33.67 21.50 -4.53
CA GLU A 50 33.98 21.15 -3.14
C GLU A 50 35.45 21.40 -2.78
N ASP A 51 36.38 21.33 -3.78
CA ASP A 51 37.79 21.63 -3.60
C ASP A 51 38.11 23.13 -3.50
N SER A 52 37.06 23.99 -3.52
CA SER A 52 37.26 25.42 -3.33
C SER A 52 37.30 25.78 -1.85
N ASP A 53 38.27 26.60 -1.44
CA ASP A 53 38.43 27.11 -0.05
C ASP A 53 37.26 27.96 0.47
N ASN A 54 36.13 27.97 -0.23
CA ASN A 54 34.96 28.73 0.16
C ASN A 54 33.89 27.79 0.84
N PRO A 55 33.79 27.78 2.18
CA PRO A 55 32.89 26.90 2.91
C PRO A 55 31.43 27.16 2.57
N LEU A 56 31.04 28.34 2.11
CA LEU A 56 29.65 28.64 1.73
C LEU A 56 29.24 27.96 0.41
N ARG A 57 30.20 27.58 -0.44
CA ARG A 57 29.93 26.83 -1.69
C ARG A 57 29.79 25.33 -1.46
N ASN A 58 30.27 24.84 -0.32
CA ASN A 58 30.23 23.41 0.04
C ASN A 58 29.04 23.04 0.96
N ALA A 59 28.22 24.03 1.30
CA ALA A 59 27.05 23.78 2.13
C ALA A 59 26.04 22.86 1.42
N ASP A 60 25.69 21.75 2.05
CA ASP A 60 24.62 20.87 1.58
C ASP A 60 23.27 21.39 2.08
N ASN A 61 22.58 22.11 1.20
CA ASN A 61 21.27 22.71 1.49
C ASN A 61 20.09 21.80 1.10
N ARG A 62 20.34 20.50 0.87
CA ARG A 62 19.28 19.54 0.55
C ARG A 62 18.49 19.20 1.80
N ILE A 63 17.25 19.63 1.84
CA ILE A 63 16.35 19.39 2.96
C ILE A 63 15.19 18.52 2.45
N PRO A 64 15.04 17.28 2.93
CA PRO A 64 13.90 16.45 2.58
C PRO A 64 12.62 17.05 3.21
N ARG A 65 11.57 17.10 2.42
CA ARG A 65 10.24 17.53 2.86
C ARG A 65 9.22 16.44 2.54
N ASN A 66 8.49 16.00 3.54
CA ASN A 66 7.52 14.91 3.38
C ASN A 66 6.18 15.39 2.79
N PHE A 67 6.21 15.98 1.61
CA PHE A 67 4.98 16.39 0.92
C PHE A 67 4.11 15.21 0.52
N HIS A 68 4.72 14.08 0.14
CA HIS A 68 3.97 12.89 -0.23
C HIS A 68 3.17 12.36 0.97
N GLY A 69 3.83 12.14 2.11
CA GLY A 69 3.16 11.71 3.33
C GLY A 69 2.10 12.70 3.82
N LEU A 70 2.37 14.01 3.70
CA LEU A 70 1.40 15.05 4.05
C LEU A 70 0.12 14.91 3.22
N ILE A 71 0.24 14.82 1.89
CA ILE A 71 -0.92 14.74 0.98
C ILE A 71 -1.70 13.44 1.23
N VAL A 72 -1.01 12.31 1.35
CA VAL A 72 -1.64 11.01 1.59
C VAL A 72 -2.40 11.02 2.93
N ASN A 73 -1.75 11.51 4.00
CA ASN A 73 -2.38 11.58 5.33
C ASN A 73 -3.56 12.55 5.38
N GLN A 74 -3.44 13.72 4.74
CA GLN A 74 -4.56 14.66 4.64
C GLN A 74 -5.75 14.04 3.91
N LYS A 75 -5.50 13.33 2.80
CA LYS A 75 -6.55 12.67 2.03
C LYS A 75 -7.24 11.57 2.85
N ALA A 76 -6.47 10.70 3.51
CA ALA A 76 -7.01 9.65 4.36
C ALA A 76 -7.80 10.23 5.54
N ALA A 77 -7.25 11.23 6.24
CA ALA A 77 -7.92 11.90 7.34
C ALA A 77 -9.22 12.56 6.90
N TYR A 78 -9.23 13.23 5.75
CA TYR A 78 -10.43 13.87 5.23
C TYR A 78 -11.54 12.85 4.89
N MET A 79 -11.19 11.74 4.27
CA MET A 79 -12.14 10.68 3.91
C MET A 79 -12.75 9.98 5.12
N PHE A 80 -11.97 9.84 6.20
CA PHE A 80 -12.35 9.09 7.39
C PHE A 80 -12.39 9.97 8.65
N THR A 81 -12.74 11.25 8.51
CA THR A 81 -12.94 12.17 9.63
C THR A 81 -14.05 11.66 10.56
N ALA A 82 -15.12 11.14 10.00
CA ALA A 82 -16.15 10.40 10.72
C ALA A 82 -16.10 8.92 10.36
N PRO A 83 -16.47 8.01 11.26
CA PRO A 83 -16.59 6.60 10.92
C PRO A 83 -17.65 6.43 9.83
N PRO A 84 -17.44 5.53 8.86
CA PRO A 84 -18.48 5.18 7.90
C PRO A 84 -19.73 4.66 8.61
N LEU A 85 -20.87 5.17 8.21
CA LEU A 85 -22.17 4.73 8.74
C LEU A 85 -22.81 3.76 7.74
N PHE A 86 -23.36 2.69 8.25
CA PHE A 86 -24.09 1.70 7.46
C PHE A 86 -25.58 1.80 7.83
N ASP A 87 -26.41 1.91 6.82
CA ASP A 87 -27.84 1.81 6.96
C ASP A 87 -28.40 0.77 5.99
N ILE A 88 -28.71 -0.40 6.54
CA ILE A 88 -29.33 -1.51 5.79
C ILE A 88 -30.86 -1.51 5.94
N GLY A 89 -31.44 -0.43 6.46
CA GLY A 89 -32.88 -0.24 6.65
C GLY A 89 -33.46 -0.99 7.85
N ASN A 90 -32.62 -1.51 8.74
CA ASN A 90 -33.00 -2.25 9.95
C ASN A 90 -32.00 -1.95 11.07
N GLU A 91 -32.49 -1.45 12.20
CA GLU A 91 -31.67 -1.06 13.36
C GLU A 91 -30.83 -2.25 13.90
N HIS A 92 -31.47 -3.40 14.10
CA HIS A 92 -30.76 -4.60 14.53
C HIS A 92 -29.67 -5.05 13.55
N GLY A 93 -29.93 -4.96 12.24
CA GLY A 93 -28.93 -5.25 11.22
C GLY A 93 -27.77 -4.26 11.24
N ASN A 94 -28.01 -2.97 11.49
CA ASN A 94 -26.98 -1.96 11.62
C ASN A 94 -26.06 -2.24 12.85
N GLU A 95 -26.65 -2.69 13.97
CA GLU A 95 -25.90 -3.12 15.16
C GLU A 95 -25.01 -4.31 14.84
N VAL A 96 -25.54 -5.36 14.21
CA VAL A 96 -24.78 -6.55 13.82
C VAL A 96 -23.61 -6.20 12.90
N VAL A 97 -23.83 -5.35 11.89
CA VAL A 97 -22.75 -4.91 10.98
C VAL A 97 -21.67 -4.13 11.75
N THR A 98 -22.07 -3.26 12.67
CA THR A 98 -21.13 -2.47 13.48
C THR A 98 -20.30 -3.39 14.38
N GLU A 99 -20.91 -4.37 15.01
CA GLU A 99 -20.23 -5.36 15.86
C GLU A 99 -19.25 -6.22 15.03
N MET A 100 -19.67 -6.71 13.86
CA MET A 100 -18.82 -7.50 12.96
C MET A 100 -17.58 -6.72 12.45
N LEU A 101 -17.72 -5.44 12.21
CA LEU A 101 -16.61 -4.60 11.72
C LEU A 101 -15.65 -4.20 12.83
N GLY A 102 -16.15 -4.14 14.08
CA GLY A 102 -15.36 -3.87 15.28
C GLY A 102 -14.90 -2.42 15.44
N ASP A 103 -14.36 -2.12 16.61
CA ASP A 103 -13.95 -0.76 17.01
C ASP A 103 -12.81 -0.20 16.15
N GLU A 104 -11.96 -1.07 15.60
CA GLU A 104 -10.82 -0.65 14.76
C GLU A 104 -11.19 -0.36 13.30
N TYR A 105 -12.46 -0.50 12.93
CA TYR A 105 -12.91 -0.34 11.54
C TYR A 105 -12.43 0.96 10.90
N ARG A 106 -12.56 2.08 11.59
CA ARG A 106 -12.11 3.39 11.11
C ARG A 106 -10.60 3.43 10.86
N LYS A 107 -9.81 2.89 11.79
CA LYS A 107 -8.35 2.81 11.69
C LYS A 107 -7.93 1.99 10.48
N ASN A 108 -8.55 0.82 10.32
CA ASN A 108 -8.29 -0.08 9.19
C ASN A 108 -8.69 0.55 7.84
N CYS A 109 -9.78 1.31 7.78
CA CYS A 109 -10.15 2.08 6.59
C CYS A 109 -9.12 3.17 6.25
N MET A 110 -8.58 3.87 7.25
CA MET A 110 -7.51 4.85 7.03
C MET A 110 -6.24 4.16 6.51
N GLU A 111 -5.85 3.02 7.07
CA GLU A 111 -4.72 2.23 6.60
C GLU A 111 -4.93 1.75 5.16
N LEU A 112 -6.12 1.23 4.84
CA LEU A 112 -6.48 0.83 3.48
C LEU A 112 -6.35 2.01 2.49
N CYS A 113 -6.76 3.20 2.90
CA CYS A 113 -6.64 4.41 2.08
C CYS A 113 -5.18 4.79 1.84
N VAL A 114 -4.32 4.72 2.87
CA VAL A 114 -2.88 4.96 2.76
C VAL A 114 -2.23 3.93 1.83
N ASN A 115 -2.56 2.64 1.99
CA ASN A 115 -2.06 1.58 1.14
C ASN A 115 -2.50 1.78 -0.31
N ALA A 116 -3.77 2.12 -0.54
CA ALA A 116 -4.29 2.43 -1.88
C ALA A 116 -3.62 3.65 -2.50
N ALA A 117 -3.29 4.67 -1.72
CA ALA A 117 -2.60 5.87 -2.22
C ALA A 117 -1.16 5.56 -2.65
N ASN A 118 -0.45 4.71 -1.92
CA ASN A 118 0.94 4.34 -2.22
C ASN A 118 1.04 3.28 -3.33
N ALA A 119 0.15 2.28 -3.33
CA ALA A 119 0.19 1.15 -4.27
C ALA A 119 -0.82 1.25 -5.43
N SER A 120 -1.63 2.32 -5.50
CA SER A 120 -2.74 2.50 -6.45
C SER A 120 -3.89 1.50 -6.29
N VAL A 121 -3.81 0.60 -5.33
CA VAL A 121 -4.85 -0.38 -4.97
C VAL A 121 -4.70 -0.73 -3.50
N GLY A 122 -5.80 -0.93 -2.81
CA GLY A 122 -5.83 -1.44 -1.44
C GLY A 122 -6.61 -2.76 -1.41
N TRP A 123 -6.20 -3.67 -0.55
CA TRP A 123 -6.81 -4.98 -0.43
C TRP A 123 -7.28 -5.24 0.98
N ILE A 124 -8.46 -5.82 1.09
CA ILE A 124 -9.02 -6.37 2.32
C ILE A 124 -9.18 -7.86 2.10
N HIS A 125 -8.71 -8.64 3.06
CA HIS A 125 -8.99 -10.06 3.14
C HIS A 125 -10.00 -10.28 4.26
N TYR A 126 -11.03 -11.03 4.00
CA TYR A 126 -12.02 -11.44 4.99
C TYR A 126 -12.15 -12.95 4.99
N TRP A 127 -12.43 -13.50 6.16
CA TRP A 127 -12.59 -14.94 6.35
C TRP A 127 -13.52 -15.21 7.54
N GLU A 128 -13.90 -16.44 7.69
CA GLU A 128 -14.61 -16.95 8.84
C GLU A 128 -13.62 -17.83 9.62
N ASP A 129 -13.48 -17.60 10.92
CA ASP A 129 -12.61 -18.41 11.75
C ASP A 129 -13.27 -19.75 12.17
N GLU A 130 -12.57 -20.56 12.97
CA GLU A 130 -13.04 -21.87 13.38
C GLU A 130 -14.33 -21.82 14.21
N ASP A 131 -14.61 -20.70 14.88
CA ASP A 131 -15.81 -20.47 15.68
C ASP A 131 -16.98 -19.88 14.86
N GLY A 132 -16.80 -19.71 13.56
CA GLY A 132 -17.77 -19.10 12.66
C GLY A 132 -17.87 -17.57 12.78
N THR A 133 -16.88 -16.93 13.40
CA THR A 133 -16.85 -15.48 13.56
C THR A 133 -16.24 -14.84 12.32
N PHE A 134 -16.89 -13.78 11.79
CA PHE A 134 -16.38 -13.00 10.68
C PHE A 134 -15.12 -12.24 11.09
N GLN A 135 -14.08 -12.42 10.33
CA GLN A 135 -12.78 -11.74 10.49
C GLN A 135 -12.40 -11.00 9.22
N TRP A 136 -11.66 -9.92 9.36
CA TRP A 136 -11.15 -9.19 8.24
C TRP A 136 -9.86 -8.43 8.59
N ALA A 137 -9.00 -8.21 7.59
CA ALA A 137 -7.77 -7.46 7.77
C ALA A 137 -7.39 -6.73 6.47
N VAL A 138 -6.72 -5.61 6.63
CA VAL A 138 -6.04 -4.92 5.53
C VAL A 138 -4.78 -5.70 5.18
N VAL A 139 -4.57 -5.94 3.89
CA VAL A 139 -3.43 -6.71 3.40
C VAL A 139 -2.52 -5.79 2.58
N ASP A 140 -1.20 -5.95 2.78
CA ASP A 140 -0.23 -5.25 1.95
C ASP A 140 -0.40 -5.60 0.47
N SER A 141 -0.61 -4.59 -0.34
CA SER A 141 -0.86 -4.77 -1.77
C SER A 141 0.29 -5.47 -2.51
N LYS A 142 1.50 -5.42 -1.97
CA LYS A 142 2.67 -6.12 -2.51
C LYS A 142 2.61 -7.64 -2.33
N GLN A 143 1.78 -8.13 -1.40
CA GLN A 143 1.56 -9.55 -1.19
C GLN A 143 0.52 -10.16 -2.14
N ILE A 144 -0.18 -9.32 -2.91
CA ILE A 144 -1.35 -9.73 -3.69
C ILE A 144 -1.06 -9.70 -5.19
N ILE A 145 -1.27 -10.84 -5.84
CA ILE A 145 -1.25 -10.95 -7.30
C ILE A 145 -2.68 -11.22 -7.78
N PRO A 146 -3.37 -10.23 -8.35
CA PRO A 146 -4.70 -10.44 -8.90
C PRO A 146 -4.62 -11.22 -10.22
N ILE A 147 -5.47 -12.22 -10.37
CA ILE A 147 -5.67 -12.97 -11.59
C ILE A 147 -6.93 -12.44 -12.25
N GLU A 148 -6.77 -11.74 -13.35
CA GLU A 148 -7.87 -11.11 -14.08
C GLU A 148 -8.19 -11.86 -15.37
N SER A 149 -9.45 -11.75 -15.82
CA SER A 149 -9.86 -12.24 -17.13
C SER A 149 -9.19 -11.43 -18.25
N HIS A 150 -8.93 -12.08 -19.37
CA HIS A 150 -8.38 -11.42 -20.57
C HIS A 150 -9.39 -10.55 -21.34
N ASN A 151 -10.62 -10.42 -20.82
CA ASN A 151 -11.66 -9.62 -21.45
C ASN A 151 -11.43 -8.13 -21.16
N LEU A 152 -11.99 -7.25 -21.99
CA LEU A 152 -11.94 -5.80 -21.82
C LEU A 152 -12.44 -5.33 -20.44
N LYS A 153 -13.38 -6.07 -19.83
CA LYS A 153 -13.92 -5.76 -18.50
C LYS A 153 -13.04 -6.20 -17.33
N LYS A 154 -11.93 -6.91 -17.56
CA LYS A 154 -10.95 -7.35 -16.54
C LYS A 154 -11.60 -7.83 -15.25
N LYS A 155 -12.42 -8.87 -15.35
CA LYS A 155 -13.07 -9.45 -14.17
C LYS A 155 -12.03 -10.18 -13.32
N LEU A 156 -12.02 -9.92 -11.99
CA LEU A 156 -11.20 -10.66 -11.05
C LEU A 156 -11.66 -12.13 -11.01
N LEU A 157 -10.77 -13.05 -11.31
CA LEU A 157 -11.00 -14.50 -11.34
C LEU A 157 -10.46 -15.19 -10.09
N GLY A 158 -9.42 -14.63 -9.48
CA GLY A 158 -8.79 -15.15 -8.29
C GLY A 158 -7.66 -14.26 -7.82
N VAL A 159 -7.09 -14.63 -6.69
CA VAL A 159 -5.99 -13.90 -6.06
C VAL A 159 -4.94 -14.92 -5.59
N LEU A 160 -3.67 -14.62 -5.83
CA LEU A 160 -2.56 -15.29 -5.16
C LEU A 160 -2.02 -14.36 -4.09
N ARG A 161 -1.96 -14.83 -2.85
CA ARG A 161 -1.31 -14.12 -1.75
C ARG A 161 0.02 -14.78 -1.45
N MET A 162 1.06 -13.96 -1.38
CA MET A 162 2.41 -14.37 -1.02
C MET A 162 2.79 -13.70 0.30
N TYR A 163 3.22 -14.47 1.27
CA TYR A 163 3.72 -13.98 2.56
C TYR A 163 4.72 -14.99 3.12
N ASP A 164 5.64 -14.49 3.92
CA ASP A 164 6.58 -15.33 4.65
C ASP A 164 5.92 -15.76 5.96
N GLU A 165 5.87 -17.06 6.21
CA GLU A 165 5.47 -17.60 7.51
C GLU A 165 6.71 -17.56 8.41
N ILE A 166 6.62 -16.80 9.48
CA ILE A 166 7.69 -16.72 10.48
C ILE A 166 7.34 -17.74 11.56
N ASP A 167 8.10 -18.83 11.61
CA ASP A 167 8.01 -19.84 12.68
C ASP A 167 8.49 -19.29 14.03
#